data_ce6d142ef49a2b2358dabc6f77b76df0
#
_entry.id   ce6d142ef49a2b2358dabc6f77b76df0
#
_cell.length_a   1.000
_cell.length_b   1.000
_cell.length_c   1.000
_cell.angle_alpha   90.00
_cell.angle_beta   90.00
_cell.angle_gamma   90.00
#
_symmetry.space_group_name_H-M   'P 1'
#
loop_
_entity.id
_entity.type
_entity.pdbx_description
1 polymer ?
#
loop_
_entity_poly.entity_id
_entity_poly.type
_entity_poly.pdbx_seq_one_letter_code
_entity_poly.pdbx_strand_id
1 'polypeptide(L)'
;CKGPNVMLGYYKNPEATAEVIDKDGWLHTGDLGVMDAEGNVTIKGRSKNMLLGPSGQNIYPEEIEDKLNNMPFVSESIIIQQADSKLAALVYPDFDDAFAHGLDNDAITQAMEENRINLNTELPAYSQIARVKIYPEEFEKTPKKSIKRFLYQEVK
;
A
#
# COMPACT_ATOMS: atom_id res chain seq x y z
N CYS A 1 20.85 5.17 -0.47
CA CYS A 1 21.92 4.20 -0.19
C CYS A 1 23.15 4.45 -1.06
N LYS A 2 24.32 4.03 -0.58
CA LYS A 2 25.59 4.18 -1.29
C LYS A 2 26.46 2.95 -1.02
N GLY A 3 27.12 2.46 -2.06
CA GLY A 3 28.01 1.29 -1.93
C GLY A 3 28.40 0.71 -3.29
N PRO A 4 29.33 -0.26 -3.31
CA PRO A 4 29.83 -0.83 -4.56
C PRO A 4 28.81 -1.67 -5.31
N ASN A 5 27.68 -2.02 -4.66
CA ASN A 5 26.56 -2.76 -5.23
C ASN A 5 25.46 -1.85 -5.84
N VAL A 6 25.62 -0.53 -5.73
CA VAL A 6 24.72 0.43 -6.38
C VAL A 6 24.96 0.40 -7.88
N MET A 7 23.88 0.39 -8.69
CA MET A 7 23.97 0.41 -10.14
C MET A 7 24.75 1.63 -10.65
N LEU A 8 25.36 1.51 -11.82
CA LEU A 8 26.01 2.65 -12.51
C LEU A 8 24.98 3.63 -13.11
N GLY A 9 23.77 3.17 -13.38
CA GLY A 9 22.69 3.95 -13.96
C GLY A 9 21.75 3.12 -14.78
N TYR A 10 20.71 3.75 -15.32
CA TYR A 10 19.79 3.13 -16.29
C TYR A 10 20.41 3.11 -17.66
N TYR A 11 20.34 1.95 -18.34
CA TYR A 11 20.92 1.76 -19.66
C TYR A 11 20.34 2.75 -20.67
N LYS A 12 21.19 3.51 -21.33
CA LYS A 12 20.85 4.55 -22.32
C LYS A 12 19.79 5.57 -21.82
N ASN A 13 19.69 5.78 -20.51
CA ASN A 13 18.78 6.76 -19.93
C ASN A 13 19.48 7.60 -18.85
N PRO A 14 20.31 8.58 -19.25
CA PRO A 14 21.03 9.43 -18.31
C PRO A 14 20.11 10.35 -17.49
N GLU A 15 18.98 10.77 -18.05
CA GLU A 15 18.01 11.62 -17.36
C GLU A 15 17.41 10.88 -16.16
N ALA A 16 16.85 9.69 -16.36
CA ALA A 16 16.32 8.86 -15.27
C ALA A 16 17.42 8.45 -14.27
N THR A 17 18.67 8.33 -14.71
CA THR A 17 19.81 8.08 -13.82
C THR A 17 20.07 9.26 -12.91
N ALA A 18 20.07 10.48 -13.44
CA ALA A 18 20.29 11.71 -12.67
C ALA A 18 19.15 12.00 -11.67
N GLU A 19 17.94 11.52 -11.92
CA GLU A 19 16.81 11.63 -10.99
C GLU A 19 17.01 10.79 -9.72
N VAL A 20 17.74 9.68 -9.82
CA VAL A 20 17.85 8.70 -8.71
C VAL A 20 19.25 8.58 -8.13
N ILE A 21 20.30 8.96 -8.86
CA ILE A 21 21.67 8.96 -8.37
C ILE A 21 22.17 10.41 -8.37
N ASP A 22 22.45 10.93 -7.17
CA ASP A 22 22.96 12.27 -7.03
C ASP A 22 24.46 12.38 -7.38
N LYS A 23 24.96 13.63 -7.44
CA LYS A 23 26.38 13.93 -7.76
C LYS A 23 27.39 13.34 -6.79
N ASP A 24 26.95 12.99 -5.57
CA ASP A 24 27.79 12.40 -4.54
C ASP A 24 27.74 10.86 -4.56
N GLY A 25 26.98 10.27 -5.50
CA GLY A 25 26.85 8.83 -5.72
C GLY A 25 25.88 8.13 -4.77
N TRP A 26 24.94 8.87 -4.17
CA TRP A 26 23.85 8.29 -3.41
C TRP A 26 22.69 7.92 -4.33
N LEU A 27 22.24 6.68 -4.23
CA LEU A 27 20.99 6.21 -4.86
C LEU A 27 19.81 6.51 -3.94
N HIS A 28 18.89 7.34 -4.44
CA HIS A 28 17.57 7.59 -3.82
C HIS A 28 16.60 6.49 -4.23
N THR A 29 16.33 5.57 -3.31
CA THR A 29 15.48 4.38 -3.60
C THR A 29 14.00 4.73 -3.77
N GLY A 30 13.57 5.88 -3.22
CA GLY A 30 12.18 6.28 -3.13
C GLY A 30 11.40 5.53 -2.04
N ASP A 31 12.11 4.81 -1.18
CA ASP A 31 11.52 4.17 0.00
C ASP A 31 11.64 5.11 1.20
N LEU A 32 10.62 5.08 2.06
CA LEU A 32 10.60 5.74 3.35
C LEU A 32 10.82 4.71 4.45
N GLY A 33 11.59 5.07 5.44
CA GLY A 33 11.89 4.21 6.57
C GLY A 33 12.28 5.00 7.81
N VAL A 34 12.37 4.30 8.92
CA VAL A 34 12.90 4.82 10.18
C VAL A 34 14.12 3.99 10.58
N MET A 35 15.09 4.67 11.18
CA MET A 35 16.28 4.02 11.72
C MET A 35 16.28 4.15 13.23
N ASP A 36 16.47 3.03 13.93
CA ASP A 36 16.59 3.02 15.38
C ASP A 36 18.00 3.46 15.86
N ALA A 37 18.18 3.51 17.17
CA ALA A 37 19.46 3.92 17.78
C ALA A 37 20.59 2.91 17.51
N GLU A 38 20.26 1.66 17.23
CA GLU A 38 21.18 0.56 16.90
C GLU A 38 21.55 0.55 15.39
N GLY A 39 20.90 1.41 14.57
CA GLY A 39 21.14 1.51 13.13
C GLY A 39 20.33 0.53 12.28
N ASN A 40 19.33 -0.16 12.85
CA ASN A 40 18.42 -0.98 12.07
C ASN A 40 17.43 -0.10 11.31
N VAL A 41 17.19 -0.40 10.04
CA VAL A 41 16.27 0.34 9.18
C VAL A 41 15.00 -0.47 8.96
N THR A 42 13.86 0.12 9.34
CA THR A 42 12.54 -0.43 9.06
C THR A 42 11.90 0.36 7.92
N ILE A 43 11.61 -0.30 6.80
CA ILE A 43 10.92 0.31 5.66
C ILE A 43 9.43 0.47 6.00
N LYS A 44 8.89 1.65 5.72
CA LYS A 44 7.49 2.02 5.98
C LYS A 44 6.63 2.00 4.72
N GLY A 45 7.21 2.28 3.56
CA GLY A 45 6.52 2.32 2.28
C GLY A 45 7.25 3.14 1.24
N ARG A 46 6.56 3.42 0.14
CA ARG A 46 7.08 4.25 -0.96
C ARG A 46 6.75 5.72 -0.73
N SER A 47 7.71 6.60 -0.93
CA SER A 47 7.50 8.07 -0.79
C SER A 47 6.38 8.60 -1.70
N LYS A 48 6.24 8.04 -2.91
CA LYS A 48 5.21 8.40 -3.88
C LYS A 48 3.80 7.93 -3.49
N ASN A 49 3.69 6.96 -2.60
CA ASN A 49 2.41 6.40 -2.16
C ASN A 49 1.94 6.96 -0.82
N MET A 50 2.83 7.64 -0.10
CA MET A 50 2.51 8.26 1.18
C MET A 50 1.33 9.23 1.03
N LEU A 51 0.36 9.12 1.92
CA LEU A 51 -0.80 9.98 2.00
C LEU A 51 -0.64 10.96 3.17
N LEU A 52 -1.27 12.12 3.07
CA LEU A 52 -1.31 13.09 4.16
C LEU A 52 -2.66 13.01 4.88
N GLY A 53 -2.60 12.75 6.17
CA GLY A 53 -3.76 12.83 7.04
C GLY A 53 -4.28 14.27 7.19
N PRO A 54 -5.51 14.46 7.72
CA PRO A 54 -6.15 15.78 7.83
C PRO A 54 -5.36 16.81 8.63
N SER A 55 -4.50 16.37 9.54
CA SER A 55 -3.65 17.23 10.39
C SER A 55 -2.16 17.13 10.01
N GLY A 56 -1.86 16.70 8.78
CA GLY A 56 -0.50 16.64 8.25
C GLY A 56 0.33 15.42 8.69
N GLN A 57 -0.32 14.39 9.24
CA GLN A 57 0.36 13.13 9.57
C GLN A 57 0.66 12.33 8.30
N ASN A 58 1.84 11.71 8.26
CA ASN A 58 2.18 10.77 7.22
C ASN A 58 1.43 9.45 7.43
N ILE A 59 0.72 9.02 6.40
CA ILE A 59 0.04 7.72 6.35
C ILE A 59 0.76 6.88 5.29
N TYR A 60 1.13 5.68 5.67
CA TYR A 60 1.79 4.70 4.81
C TYR A 60 0.79 3.62 4.41
N PRO A 61 0.20 3.70 3.20
CA PRO A 61 -0.82 2.75 2.76
C PRO A 61 -0.37 1.31 2.85
N GLU A 62 0.89 1.04 2.53
CA GLU A 62 1.45 -0.31 2.53
C GLU A 62 1.42 -0.97 3.91
N GLU A 63 1.60 -0.21 5.00
CA GLU A 63 1.51 -0.76 6.37
C GLU A 63 0.07 -1.19 6.70
N ILE A 64 -0.92 -0.43 6.22
CA ILE A 64 -2.33 -0.75 6.43
C ILE A 64 -2.75 -1.94 5.58
N GLU A 65 -2.31 -1.96 4.31
CA GLU A 65 -2.57 -3.04 3.35
C GLU A 65 -1.95 -4.35 3.80
N ASP A 66 -0.72 -4.33 4.32
CA ASP A 66 -0.07 -5.52 4.84
C ASP A 66 -0.90 -6.17 5.97
N LYS A 67 -1.41 -5.36 6.89
CA LYS A 67 -2.31 -5.84 7.94
C LYS A 67 -3.63 -6.38 7.38
N LEU A 68 -4.24 -5.65 6.44
CA LEU A 68 -5.53 -6.03 5.85
C LEU A 68 -5.40 -7.32 5.01
N ASN A 69 -4.31 -7.48 4.27
CA ASN A 69 -4.04 -8.67 3.46
C ASN A 69 -3.79 -9.93 4.31
N ASN A 70 -3.50 -9.79 5.60
CA ASN A 70 -3.40 -10.90 6.55
C ASN A 70 -4.72 -11.23 7.26
N MET A 71 -5.81 -10.54 6.93
CA MET A 71 -7.14 -10.81 7.48
C MET A 71 -7.90 -11.89 6.70
N PRO A 72 -8.91 -12.54 7.31
CA PRO A 72 -9.68 -13.61 6.67
C PRO A 72 -10.26 -13.20 5.31
N PHE A 73 -10.11 -14.08 4.33
CA PHE A 73 -10.69 -13.95 2.98
C PHE A 73 -10.23 -12.72 2.20
N VAL A 74 -9.11 -12.11 2.54
CA VAL A 74 -8.51 -11.01 1.79
C VAL A 74 -7.37 -11.55 0.94
N SER A 75 -7.49 -11.43 -0.39
CA SER A 75 -6.42 -11.78 -1.32
C SER A 75 -5.47 -10.59 -1.54
N GLU A 76 -6.04 -9.41 -1.83
CA GLU A 76 -5.27 -8.20 -2.10
C GLU A 76 -6.07 -6.97 -1.67
N SER A 77 -5.37 -5.92 -1.28
CA SER A 77 -6.00 -4.64 -0.97
C SER A 77 -5.17 -3.44 -1.41
N ILE A 78 -5.85 -2.31 -1.60
CA ILE A 78 -5.24 -1.01 -1.84
C ILE A 78 -5.94 0.02 -0.97
N ILE A 79 -5.16 0.83 -0.26
CA ILE A 79 -5.67 1.98 0.47
C ILE A 79 -5.57 3.21 -0.43
N ILE A 80 -6.70 3.88 -0.58
CA ILE A 80 -6.82 5.14 -1.33
C ILE A 80 -7.36 6.24 -0.44
N GLN A 81 -6.98 7.48 -0.77
CA GLN A 81 -7.56 8.65 -0.12
C GLN A 81 -8.66 9.25 -1.01
N GLN A 82 -9.82 9.49 -0.43
CA GLN A 82 -10.96 10.06 -1.12
C GLN A 82 -10.90 11.59 -1.13
N ALA A 83 -11.78 12.22 -1.92
CA ALA A 83 -11.85 13.69 -2.03
C ALA A 83 -12.12 14.39 -0.68
N ASP A 84 -12.78 13.71 0.26
CA ASP A 84 -13.03 14.19 1.63
C ASP A 84 -11.88 13.89 2.60
N SER A 85 -10.73 13.49 2.07
CA SER A 85 -9.52 13.10 2.81
C SER A 85 -9.64 11.85 3.68
N LYS A 86 -10.77 11.13 3.62
CA LYS A 86 -10.92 9.86 4.32
C LYS A 86 -10.26 8.73 3.54
N LEU A 87 -9.83 7.71 4.27
CA LEU A 87 -9.26 6.52 3.66
C LEU A 87 -10.37 5.53 3.30
N ALA A 88 -10.22 4.90 2.15
CA ALA A 88 -11.03 3.76 1.75
C ALA A 88 -10.12 2.60 1.35
N ALA A 89 -10.53 1.38 1.67
CA ALA A 89 -9.89 0.17 1.19
C ALA A 89 -10.64 -0.37 -0.03
N LEU A 90 -9.94 -0.57 -1.13
CA LEU A 90 -10.39 -1.42 -2.21
C LEU A 90 -9.85 -2.81 -1.91
N VAL A 91 -10.71 -3.81 -1.84
CA VAL A 91 -10.32 -5.18 -1.48
C VAL A 91 -10.75 -6.14 -2.58
N TYR A 92 -9.82 -6.95 -3.03
CA TYR A 92 -10.12 -8.15 -3.80
C TYR A 92 -10.15 -9.34 -2.85
N PRO A 93 -11.33 -9.92 -2.57
CA PRO A 93 -11.44 -11.07 -1.69
C PRO A 93 -10.82 -12.33 -2.31
N ASP A 94 -10.41 -13.26 -1.46
CA ASP A 94 -10.18 -14.63 -1.87
C ASP A 94 -11.53 -15.35 -1.98
N PHE A 95 -12.15 -15.21 -3.15
CA PHE A 95 -13.47 -15.79 -3.42
C PHE A 95 -13.47 -17.31 -3.31
N ASP A 96 -12.39 -17.98 -3.74
CA ASP A 96 -12.29 -19.43 -3.72
C ASP A 96 -12.26 -19.95 -2.28
N ASP A 97 -11.46 -19.34 -1.42
CA ASP A 97 -11.40 -19.68 0.00
C ASP A 97 -12.71 -19.34 0.71
N ALA A 98 -13.29 -18.18 0.45
CA ALA A 98 -14.56 -17.77 1.03
C ALA A 98 -15.71 -18.74 0.66
N PHE A 99 -15.84 -19.11 -0.62
CA PHE A 99 -16.87 -20.07 -1.07
C PHE A 99 -16.63 -21.47 -0.52
N ALA A 100 -15.36 -21.91 -0.40
CA ALA A 100 -15.03 -23.18 0.24
C ALA A 100 -15.46 -23.24 1.72
N HIS A 101 -15.48 -22.09 2.40
CA HIS A 101 -16.01 -21.94 3.76
C HIS A 101 -17.52 -21.68 3.83
N GLY A 102 -18.23 -21.72 2.69
CA GLY A 102 -19.68 -21.59 2.62
C GLY A 102 -20.23 -20.17 2.68
N LEU A 103 -19.35 -19.15 2.46
CA LEU A 103 -19.79 -17.77 2.37
C LEU A 103 -20.40 -17.52 0.98
N ASP A 104 -21.52 -16.80 0.93
CA ASP A 104 -22.03 -16.18 -0.28
C ASP A 104 -21.51 -14.74 -0.43
N ASN A 105 -21.91 -14.05 -1.50
CA ASN A 105 -21.45 -12.68 -1.77
C ASN A 105 -21.82 -11.67 -0.67
N ASP A 106 -22.97 -11.85 -0.03
CA ASP A 106 -23.41 -10.98 1.05
C ASP A 106 -22.57 -11.23 2.32
N ALA A 107 -22.31 -12.50 2.63
CA ALA A 107 -21.44 -12.89 3.73
C ALA A 107 -19.98 -12.43 3.52
N ILE A 108 -19.47 -12.48 2.28
CA ILE A 108 -18.15 -11.93 1.94
C ILE A 108 -18.12 -10.41 2.19
N THR A 109 -19.18 -9.70 1.78
CA THR A 109 -19.28 -8.26 2.02
C THR A 109 -19.28 -7.94 3.51
N GLN A 110 -20.01 -8.71 4.30
CA GLN A 110 -20.01 -8.57 5.76
C GLN A 110 -18.64 -8.88 6.37
N ALA A 111 -17.98 -9.95 5.93
CA ALA A 111 -16.63 -10.31 6.40
C ALA A 111 -15.61 -9.19 6.12
N MET A 112 -15.68 -8.54 4.95
CA MET A 112 -14.80 -7.40 4.64
C MET A 112 -15.07 -6.20 5.53
N GLU A 113 -16.32 -5.94 5.89
CA GLU A 113 -16.68 -4.88 6.84
C GLU A 113 -16.22 -5.20 8.27
N GLU A 114 -16.33 -6.43 8.71
CA GLU A 114 -15.79 -6.91 9.99
C GLU A 114 -14.27 -6.77 10.03
N ASN A 115 -13.57 -7.13 8.95
CA ASN A 115 -12.13 -6.92 8.82
C ASN A 115 -11.77 -5.44 8.97
N ARG A 116 -12.51 -4.53 8.32
CA ARG A 116 -12.30 -3.08 8.47
C ARG A 116 -12.47 -2.62 9.92
N ILE A 117 -13.53 -3.06 10.59
CA ILE A 117 -13.80 -2.70 11.98
C ILE A 117 -12.65 -3.18 12.87
N ASN A 118 -12.26 -4.44 12.74
CA ASN A 118 -11.19 -5.05 13.52
C ASN A 118 -9.85 -4.34 13.27
N LEU A 119 -9.50 -4.10 12.01
CA LEU A 119 -8.27 -3.38 11.67
C LEU A 119 -8.24 -1.97 12.27
N ASN A 120 -9.36 -1.25 12.23
CA ASN A 120 -9.45 0.09 12.78
C ASN A 120 -9.22 0.15 14.30
N THR A 121 -9.37 -0.96 15.04
CA THR A 121 -9.03 -1.00 16.47
C THR A 121 -7.53 -0.93 16.71
N GLU A 122 -6.72 -1.33 15.72
CA GLU A 122 -5.26 -1.31 15.79
C GLU A 122 -4.64 -0.05 15.16
N LEU A 123 -5.42 0.69 14.38
CA LEU A 123 -4.93 1.85 13.65
C LEU A 123 -5.13 3.15 14.45
N PRO A 124 -4.16 4.07 14.40
CA PRO A 124 -4.35 5.42 14.91
C PRO A 124 -5.54 6.10 14.22
N ALA A 125 -6.23 6.98 14.92
CA ALA A 125 -7.46 7.63 14.44
C ALA A 125 -7.31 8.32 13.07
N TYR A 126 -6.14 8.90 12.78
CA TYR A 126 -5.86 9.59 11.52
C TYR A 126 -5.67 8.65 10.31
N SER A 127 -5.44 7.36 10.55
CA SER A 127 -5.23 6.34 9.51
C SER A 127 -6.33 5.29 9.45
N GLN A 128 -7.43 5.48 10.18
CA GLN A 128 -8.57 4.58 10.13
C GLN A 128 -9.27 4.60 8.78
N ILE A 129 -9.71 3.42 8.35
CA ILE A 129 -10.41 3.20 7.09
C ILE A 129 -11.90 3.52 7.29
N ALA A 130 -12.42 4.48 6.54
CA ALA A 130 -13.82 4.89 6.64
C ALA A 130 -14.77 3.89 6.00
N ARG A 131 -14.35 3.23 4.91
CA ARG A 131 -15.15 2.23 4.20
C ARG A 131 -14.31 1.21 3.47
N VAL A 132 -14.88 0.03 3.25
CA VAL A 132 -14.36 -1.00 2.33
C VAL A 132 -15.22 -1.04 1.09
N LYS A 133 -14.60 -1.23 -0.06
CA LYS A 133 -15.25 -1.51 -1.34
C LYS A 133 -14.66 -2.78 -1.93
N ILE A 134 -15.50 -3.76 -2.20
CA ILE A 134 -15.08 -4.99 -2.88
C ILE A 134 -14.79 -4.65 -4.35
N TYR A 135 -13.64 -5.10 -4.81
CA TYR A 135 -13.24 -5.04 -6.21
C TYR A 135 -13.48 -6.43 -6.84
N PRO A 136 -14.19 -6.50 -7.98
CA PRO A 136 -14.66 -7.79 -8.49
C PRO A 136 -13.58 -8.62 -9.19
N GLU A 137 -12.45 -8.01 -9.54
CA GLU A 137 -11.36 -8.61 -10.30
C GLU A 137 -10.02 -8.35 -9.61
N GLU A 138 -9.01 -9.17 -9.92
CA GLU A 138 -7.65 -8.90 -9.46
C GLU A 138 -7.15 -7.55 -9.94
N PHE A 139 -6.37 -6.88 -9.07
CA PHE A 139 -5.76 -5.61 -9.45
C PHE A 139 -4.70 -5.80 -10.53
N GLU A 140 -4.65 -4.87 -11.49
CA GLU A 140 -3.58 -4.86 -12.48
C GLU A 140 -2.20 -4.68 -11.82
N LYS A 141 -1.27 -5.52 -12.24
CA LYS A 141 0.09 -5.56 -11.68
C LYS A 141 1.15 -5.20 -12.72
N THR A 142 2.25 -4.69 -12.23
CA THR A 142 3.49 -4.56 -12.98
C THR A 142 4.12 -5.95 -13.19
N PRO A 143 5.12 -6.09 -14.09
CA PRO A 143 5.89 -7.34 -14.21
C PRO A 143 6.55 -7.81 -12.90
N LYS A 144 6.77 -6.89 -11.95
CA LYS A 144 7.29 -7.18 -10.60
C LYS A 144 6.19 -7.56 -9.59
N LYS A 145 4.96 -7.83 -10.06
CA LYS A 145 3.79 -8.16 -9.24
C LYS A 145 3.33 -7.06 -8.26
N SER A 146 3.78 -5.82 -8.44
CA SER A 146 3.27 -4.68 -7.68
C SER A 146 2.02 -4.12 -8.33
N ILE A 147 0.99 -3.81 -7.54
CA ILE A 147 -0.27 -3.25 -8.03
C ILE A 147 -0.03 -1.87 -8.65
N LYS A 148 -0.62 -1.61 -9.81
CA LYS A 148 -0.58 -0.32 -10.51
C LYS A 148 -1.54 0.68 -9.85
N ARG A 149 -1.19 1.20 -8.68
CA ARG A 149 -2.04 2.07 -7.84
C ARG A 149 -2.66 3.25 -8.59
N PHE A 150 -1.95 3.82 -9.56
CA PHE A 150 -2.41 4.98 -10.32
C PHE A 150 -3.71 4.73 -11.10
N LEU A 151 -4.06 3.46 -11.37
CA LEU A 151 -5.32 3.09 -12.03
C LEU A 151 -6.53 3.18 -11.09
N TYR A 152 -6.31 3.25 -9.78
CA TYR A 152 -7.35 3.11 -8.76
C TYR A 152 -7.52 4.35 -7.87
N GLN A 153 -6.73 5.39 -8.07
CA GLN A 153 -6.75 6.60 -7.23
C GLN A 153 -8.02 7.46 -7.39
N GLU A 154 -8.78 7.28 -8.48
CA GLU A 154 -9.99 8.06 -8.80
C GLU A 154 -11.29 7.25 -8.73
N VAL A 155 -11.34 6.19 -7.94
CA VAL A 155 -12.57 5.40 -7.79
C VAL A 155 -13.59 6.20 -6.99
N LYS A 156 -14.55 6.82 -7.73
CA LYS A 156 -15.70 7.57 -7.19
C LYS A 156 -16.68 6.68 -6.45
#